data_83662eae5e5e4d0b2d092e319becfbb4
#
_entry.id   83662eae5e5e4d0b2d092e319becfbb4
#
_cell.length_a   1.000
_cell.length_b   1.000
_cell.length_c   1.000
_cell.angle_alpha   90.00
_cell.angle_beta   90.00
_cell.angle_gamma   90.00
#
_symmetry.space_group_name_H-M   'P 1'
#
loop_
_entity.id
_entity.type
_entity.pdbx_description
1 polymer ?
#
loop_
_entity_poly.entity_id
_entity_poly.type
_entity_poly.pdbx_seq_one_letter_code
_entity_poly.pdbx_strand_id
1 'polypeptide(L)'
;DSAKAVARHYGIKQHVVLDLDLSYLRKSALTSSEVEVPVRDSAEGIGDEIPATYVPARNMLMLSLAAGLCETEGGEAIFIGANAVDYSGYPDCRPEFFRAFEEVLKVGTKAGVEGRPIRIEVPILRMSKADIVRLAKKLNAPLELTWSCYNGREAACGHCESCLLRLKGFEEAGEKDPIPYEVSP
;
A
#
# COMPACT_ATOMS: atom_id res chain seq x y z
N ASP A 1 -12.73 -3.83 -2.25
CA ASP A 1 -13.90 -3.03 -1.86
C ASP A 1 -13.51 -1.61 -1.46
N SER A 2 -12.55 -1.39 -0.54
CA SER A 2 -12.12 -0.05 -0.10
C SER A 2 -11.67 0.84 -1.26
N ALA A 3 -10.83 0.35 -2.19
CA ALA A 3 -10.41 1.12 -3.35
C ALA A 3 -11.60 1.58 -4.21
N LYS A 4 -12.61 0.71 -4.40
CA LYS A 4 -13.85 1.06 -5.12
C LYS A 4 -14.68 2.10 -4.36
N ALA A 5 -14.73 2.03 -3.02
CA ALA A 5 -15.44 2.98 -2.17
C ALA A 5 -14.77 4.36 -2.21
N VAL A 6 -13.45 4.41 -2.08
CA VAL A 6 -12.65 5.65 -2.16
C VAL A 6 -12.74 6.27 -3.56
N ALA A 7 -12.66 5.47 -4.63
CA ALA A 7 -12.80 5.97 -6.00
C ALA A 7 -14.18 6.62 -6.23
N ARG A 8 -15.26 6.01 -5.71
CA ARG A 8 -16.61 6.59 -5.75
C ARG A 8 -16.71 7.88 -4.97
N HIS A 9 -16.13 7.93 -3.76
CA HIS A 9 -16.13 9.13 -2.90
C HIS A 9 -15.53 10.34 -3.62
N TYR A 10 -14.42 10.13 -4.34
CA TYR A 10 -13.76 11.21 -5.11
C TYR A 10 -14.31 11.39 -6.54
N GLY A 11 -15.35 10.67 -6.93
CA GLY A 11 -15.94 10.78 -8.27
C GLY A 11 -14.98 10.40 -9.41
N ILE A 12 -14.06 9.44 -9.14
CA ILE A 12 -13.10 8.97 -10.15
C ILE A 12 -13.85 8.31 -11.30
N LYS A 13 -13.72 8.87 -12.50
CA LYS A 13 -14.45 8.43 -13.69
C LYS A 13 -13.93 7.13 -14.27
N GLN A 14 -12.62 6.90 -14.21
CA GLN A 14 -11.98 5.72 -14.74
C GLN A 14 -11.29 4.96 -13.62
N HIS A 15 -11.85 3.82 -13.23
CA HIS A 15 -11.30 2.92 -12.23
C HIS A 15 -11.18 1.52 -12.81
N VAL A 16 -9.99 1.14 -13.20
CA VAL A 16 -9.69 -0.18 -13.77
C VAL A 16 -9.45 -1.16 -12.62
N VAL A 17 -10.13 -2.30 -12.64
CA VAL A 17 -9.94 -3.41 -11.70
C VAL A 17 -9.42 -4.61 -12.49
N LEU A 18 -8.26 -5.12 -12.07
CA LEU A 18 -7.63 -6.30 -12.68
C LEU A 18 -7.63 -7.43 -11.66
N ASP A 19 -8.10 -8.60 -12.07
CA ASP A 19 -7.99 -9.83 -11.30
C ASP A 19 -6.70 -10.54 -11.66
N LEU A 20 -5.81 -10.68 -10.66
CA LEU A 20 -4.52 -11.32 -10.82
C LEU A 20 -4.45 -12.52 -9.88
N ASP A 21 -4.32 -13.72 -10.44
CA ASP A 21 -4.05 -14.92 -9.66
C ASP A 21 -2.57 -14.97 -9.26
N LEU A 22 -2.30 -14.70 -7.99
CA LEU A 22 -0.97 -14.78 -7.38
C LEU A 22 -0.83 -16.00 -6.44
N SER A 23 -1.75 -16.96 -6.48
CA SER A 23 -1.76 -18.15 -5.62
C SER A 23 -0.54 -19.06 -5.80
N TYR A 24 0.15 -18.96 -6.94
CA TYR A 24 1.41 -19.67 -7.18
C TYR A 24 2.58 -19.13 -6.32
N LEU A 25 2.46 -17.94 -5.72
CA LEU A 25 3.45 -17.37 -4.79
C LEU A 25 3.21 -17.89 -3.37
N ARG A 26 3.42 -19.18 -3.15
CA ARG A 26 2.99 -19.97 -1.98
C ARG A 26 3.68 -19.64 -0.65
N LYS A 27 4.68 -18.75 -0.63
CA LYS A 27 5.46 -18.43 0.58
C LYS A 27 5.00 -17.18 1.31
N SER A 28 3.90 -16.56 0.90
CA SER A 28 3.33 -15.41 1.57
C SER A 28 1.98 -15.75 2.21
N ALA A 29 1.77 -15.27 3.43
CA ALA A 29 0.49 -15.37 4.14
C ALA A 29 -0.67 -14.64 3.44
N LEU A 30 -0.38 -13.80 2.44
CA LEU A 30 -1.40 -13.09 1.66
C LEU A 30 -1.77 -13.78 0.35
N THR A 31 -1.04 -14.82 -0.05
CA THR A 31 -1.26 -15.54 -1.31
C THR A 31 -1.38 -17.05 -1.13
N SER A 32 -1.18 -17.56 0.08
CA SER A 32 -1.26 -18.98 0.42
C SER A 32 -2.09 -19.19 1.68
N SER A 33 -2.93 -20.20 1.67
CA SER A 33 -3.65 -20.68 2.86
C SER A 33 -2.80 -21.55 3.78
N GLU A 34 -1.60 -21.93 3.35
CA GLU A 34 -0.66 -22.76 4.12
C GLU A 34 0.20 -21.93 5.09
N VAL A 35 0.21 -20.59 4.92
CA VAL A 35 0.98 -19.65 5.75
C VAL A 35 0.00 -18.74 6.48
N GLU A 36 0.00 -18.79 7.81
CA GLU A 36 -0.87 -17.96 8.62
C GLU A 36 -0.35 -16.52 8.72
N VAL A 37 -1.28 -15.55 8.78
CA VAL A 37 -0.95 -14.17 9.08
C VAL A 37 -0.49 -14.07 10.54
N PRO A 38 0.73 -13.58 10.83
CA PRO A 38 1.22 -13.48 12.20
C PRO A 38 0.31 -12.63 13.09
N VAL A 39 0.04 -13.14 14.28
CA VAL A 39 -0.69 -12.44 15.35
C VAL A 39 0.32 -11.92 16.36
N ARG A 40 0.13 -10.68 16.82
CA ARG A 40 0.98 -10.02 17.81
C ARG A 40 0.13 -9.27 18.83
N ASP A 41 0.66 -9.12 20.03
CA ASP A 41 -0.01 -8.39 21.12
C ASP A 41 0.31 -6.88 21.10
N SER A 42 1.39 -6.47 20.42
CA SER A 42 1.80 -5.05 20.31
C SER A 42 2.52 -4.75 19.02
N ALA A 43 2.62 -3.45 18.69
CA ALA A 43 3.43 -2.96 17.58
C ALA A 43 4.94 -2.96 17.87
N GLU A 44 5.35 -3.26 19.10
CA GLU A 44 6.76 -3.33 19.50
C GLU A 44 7.45 -4.51 18.83
N GLY A 45 8.67 -4.30 18.33
CA GLY A 45 9.44 -5.35 17.66
C GLY A 45 8.93 -5.74 16.26
N ILE A 46 7.98 -4.99 15.68
CA ILE A 46 7.74 -5.04 14.24
C ILE A 46 8.94 -4.37 13.58
N GLY A 47 9.88 -5.19 13.14
CA GLY A 47 11.24 -4.76 12.81
C GLY A 47 11.57 -4.83 11.32
N ASP A 48 12.87 -4.77 11.03
CA ASP A 48 13.44 -4.68 9.67
C ASP A 48 13.48 -6.01 8.93
N GLU A 49 12.95 -7.08 9.49
CA GLU A 49 12.89 -8.39 8.84
C GLU A 49 11.79 -8.42 7.77
N ILE A 50 12.03 -9.18 6.70
CA ILE A 50 11.01 -9.41 5.67
C ILE A 50 9.92 -10.30 6.28
N PRO A 51 8.66 -9.82 6.40
CA PRO A 51 7.61 -10.55 7.09
C PRO A 51 7.01 -11.67 6.24
N ALA A 52 6.32 -12.62 6.89
CA ALA A 52 5.56 -13.67 6.22
C ALA A 52 4.45 -13.14 5.29
N THR A 53 4.03 -11.88 5.47
CA THR A 53 3.04 -11.18 4.63
C THR A 53 3.66 -10.52 3.37
N TYR A 54 4.97 -10.62 3.19
CA TYR A 54 5.60 -10.14 1.96
C TYR A 54 5.18 -10.98 0.77
N VAL A 55 4.60 -10.35 -0.22
CA VAL A 55 4.31 -10.96 -1.53
C VAL A 55 5.45 -10.60 -2.49
N PRO A 56 6.26 -11.56 -2.95
CA PRO A 56 7.40 -11.30 -3.81
C PRO A 56 7.04 -10.46 -5.04
N ALA A 57 7.79 -9.37 -5.25
CA ALA A 57 7.67 -8.47 -6.40
C ALA A 57 6.26 -7.83 -6.60
N ARG A 58 5.41 -7.76 -5.56
CA ARG A 58 4.04 -7.25 -5.69
C ARG A 58 4.02 -5.81 -6.22
N ASN A 59 4.77 -4.89 -5.62
CA ASN A 59 4.79 -3.49 -6.07
C ASN A 59 5.43 -3.35 -7.46
N MET A 60 6.41 -4.18 -7.80
CA MET A 60 6.98 -4.23 -9.14
C MET A 60 5.92 -4.61 -10.18
N LEU A 61 5.14 -5.66 -9.93
CA LEU A 61 4.05 -6.09 -10.80
C LEU A 61 2.98 -5.00 -10.95
N MET A 62 2.52 -4.42 -9.83
CA MET A 62 1.50 -3.36 -9.84
C MET A 62 1.98 -2.11 -10.57
N LEU A 63 3.22 -1.70 -10.37
CA LEU A 63 3.80 -0.54 -11.07
C LEU A 63 3.97 -0.81 -12.57
N SER A 64 4.32 -2.04 -12.98
CA SER A 64 4.42 -2.40 -14.39
C SER A 64 3.05 -2.30 -15.09
N LEU A 65 1.98 -2.78 -14.44
CA LEU A 65 0.62 -2.67 -14.97
C LEU A 65 0.16 -1.20 -15.03
N ALA A 66 0.43 -0.43 -13.97
CA ALA A 66 0.13 0.99 -13.93
C ALA A 66 0.90 1.79 -14.98
N ALA A 67 2.15 1.41 -15.28
CA ALA A 67 2.97 2.04 -16.31
C ALA A 67 2.39 1.83 -17.71
N GLY A 68 1.94 0.62 -18.03
CA GLY A 68 1.26 0.35 -19.29
C GLY A 68 -0.01 1.17 -19.47
N LEU A 69 -0.84 1.30 -18.41
CA LEU A 69 -2.02 2.14 -18.44
C LEU A 69 -1.66 3.62 -18.56
N CYS A 70 -0.70 4.09 -17.75
CA CYS A 70 -0.23 5.49 -17.77
C CYS A 70 0.28 5.89 -19.16
N GLU A 71 1.08 5.05 -19.80
CA GLU A 71 1.56 5.29 -21.16
C GLU A 71 0.42 5.32 -22.19
N THR A 72 -0.54 4.39 -22.07
CA THR A 72 -1.71 4.30 -22.98
C THR A 72 -2.58 5.55 -22.92
N GLU A 73 -2.78 6.07 -21.70
CA GLU A 73 -3.60 7.28 -21.45
C GLU A 73 -2.80 8.59 -21.63
N GLY A 74 -1.52 8.50 -21.98
CA GLY A 74 -0.65 9.70 -22.12
C GLY A 74 -0.34 10.36 -20.80
N GLY A 75 -0.39 9.62 -19.70
CA GLY A 75 -0.06 10.12 -18.37
C GLY A 75 1.45 10.35 -18.18
N GLU A 76 1.81 11.24 -17.25
CA GLU A 76 3.19 11.62 -16.98
C GLU A 76 3.74 11.09 -15.66
N ALA A 77 2.85 10.62 -14.76
CA ALA A 77 3.23 10.15 -13.44
C ALA A 77 2.29 9.06 -12.90
N ILE A 78 2.85 8.17 -12.09
CA ILE A 78 2.15 7.16 -11.32
C ILE A 78 2.30 7.51 -9.85
N PHE A 79 1.19 7.58 -9.11
CA PHE A 79 1.19 7.77 -7.67
C PHE A 79 1.04 6.44 -6.96
N ILE A 80 1.90 6.19 -5.97
CA ILE A 80 1.83 4.99 -5.12
C ILE A 80 1.90 5.38 -3.65
N GLY A 81 1.02 4.79 -2.83
CA GLY A 81 0.93 5.02 -1.39
C GLY A 81 1.89 4.17 -0.55
N ALA A 82 3.11 3.93 -1.03
CA ALA A 82 4.11 3.21 -0.25
C ALA A 82 4.63 4.06 0.91
N ASN A 83 4.95 3.39 2.03
CA ASN A 83 5.50 4.01 3.24
C ASN A 83 6.67 3.17 3.74
N ALA A 84 7.79 3.79 4.06
CA ALA A 84 9.02 3.12 4.47
C ALA A 84 9.51 3.49 5.89
N VAL A 85 8.87 4.46 6.56
CA VAL A 85 9.37 5.00 7.84
C VAL A 85 9.10 4.06 9.01
N ASP A 86 7.85 3.60 9.15
CA ASP A 86 7.46 2.77 10.31
C ASP A 86 7.72 1.29 10.05
N TYR A 87 7.99 0.92 8.81
CA TYR A 87 8.19 -0.46 8.42
C TYR A 87 8.97 -0.59 7.11
N SER A 88 10.27 -0.87 7.22
CA SER A 88 11.18 -1.03 6.09
C SER A 88 11.32 -2.47 5.57
N GLY A 89 10.52 -3.42 6.12
CA GLY A 89 10.62 -4.85 5.82
C GLY A 89 10.31 -5.23 4.35
N TYR A 90 9.60 -4.38 3.62
CA TYR A 90 9.32 -4.65 2.20
C TYR A 90 10.39 -4.02 1.29
N PRO A 91 11.20 -4.83 0.57
CA PRO A 91 12.24 -4.30 -0.31
C PRO A 91 11.71 -3.36 -1.39
N ASP A 92 10.51 -3.66 -1.89
CA ASP A 92 9.80 -2.92 -2.95
C ASP A 92 8.99 -1.72 -2.44
N CYS A 93 9.24 -1.29 -1.19
CA CYS A 93 8.75 -0.03 -0.63
C CYS A 93 9.88 0.96 -0.32
N ARG A 94 11.13 0.65 -0.63
CA ARG A 94 12.30 1.47 -0.32
C ARG A 94 12.54 2.55 -1.39
N PRO A 95 13.13 3.72 -1.01
CA PRO A 95 13.39 4.81 -1.96
C PRO A 95 14.25 4.38 -3.17
N GLU A 96 15.24 3.51 -2.94
CA GLU A 96 16.12 3.00 -3.99
C GLU A 96 15.37 2.13 -5.01
N PHE A 97 14.34 1.39 -4.57
CA PHE A 97 13.50 0.61 -5.48
C PHE A 97 12.77 1.54 -6.47
N PHE A 98 12.13 2.60 -6.00
CA PHE A 98 11.39 3.52 -6.86
C PHE A 98 12.30 4.22 -7.85
N ARG A 99 13.49 4.67 -7.42
CA ARG A 99 14.50 5.25 -8.33
C ARG A 99 14.95 4.27 -9.41
N ALA A 100 15.24 3.03 -9.02
CA ALA A 100 15.63 1.99 -9.99
C ALA A 100 14.49 1.68 -10.97
N PHE A 101 13.24 1.66 -10.48
CA PHE A 101 12.08 1.39 -11.32
C PHE A 101 11.81 2.55 -12.32
N GLU A 102 12.04 3.81 -11.94
CA GLU A 102 11.99 4.94 -12.88
C GLU A 102 13.01 4.78 -14.02
N GLU A 103 14.23 4.31 -13.72
CA GLU A 103 15.22 4.01 -14.78
C GLU A 103 14.77 2.85 -15.68
N VAL A 104 14.06 1.85 -15.15
CA VAL A 104 13.42 0.81 -15.97
C VAL A 104 12.37 1.42 -16.90
N LEU A 105 11.50 2.30 -16.40
CA LEU A 105 10.50 2.96 -17.24
C LEU A 105 11.12 3.84 -18.32
N LYS A 106 12.22 4.52 -18.01
CA LYS A 106 12.93 5.39 -18.95
C LYS A 106 13.50 4.64 -20.15
N VAL A 107 13.97 3.41 -19.95
CA VAL A 107 14.56 2.60 -21.04
C VAL A 107 13.61 1.55 -21.61
N GLY A 108 12.55 1.21 -20.88
CA GLY A 108 11.65 0.10 -21.18
C GLY A 108 10.26 0.52 -21.71
N THR A 109 9.98 1.82 -21.80
CA THR A 109 8.71 2.32 -22.36
C THR A 109 8.94 3.20 -23.58
N LYS A 110 7.95 3.30 -24.46
CA LYS A 110 7.99 4.19 -25.62
C LYS A 110 8.17 5.64 -25.18
N ALA A 111 7.39 6.08 -24.19
CA ALA A 111 7.46 7.44 -23.66
C ALA A 111 8.86 7.75 -23.11
N GLY A 112 9.48 6.79 -22.41
CA GLY A 112 10.83 6.93 -21.87
C GLY A 112 11.88 7.11 -22.99
N VAL A 113 11.84 6.26 -24.01
CA VAL A 113 12.77 6.32 -25.16
C VAL A 113 12.58 7.60 -25.98
N GLU A 114 11.35 8.14 -26.03
CA GLU A 114 11.03 9.40 -26.69
C GLU A 114 11.36 10.65 -25.84
N GLY A 115 12.01 10.48 -24.67
CA GLY A 115 12.45 11.57 -23.80
C GLY A 115 11.36 12.15 -22.88
N ARG A 116 10.25 11.42 -22.69
CA ARG A 116 9.12 11.77 -21.81
C ARG A 116 8.89 10.66 -20.77
N PRO A 117 9.87 10.34 -19.90
CA PRO A 117 9.76 9.23 -18.97
C PRO A 117 8.63 9.45 -17.96
N ILE A 118 7.90 8.37 -17.66
CA ILE A 118 6.87 8.35 -16.63
C ILE A 118 7.57 8.43 -15.26
N ARG A 119 7.13 9.35 -14.40
CA ARG A 119 7.65 9.51 -13.04
C ARG A 119 6.88 8.65 -12.05
N ILE A 120 7.54 8.27 -10.95
CA ILE A 120 6.89 7.58 -9.82
C ILE A 120 6.85 8.54 -8.64
N GLU A 121 5.65 8.96 -8.28
CA GLU A 121 5.40 9.85 -7.15
C GLU A 121 5.00 9.05 -5.92
N VAL A 122 5.78 9.17 -4.85
CA VAL A 122 5.58 8.44 -3.58
C VAL A 122 5.45 9.45 -2.43
N PRO A 123 4.33 10.19 -2.36
CA PRO A 123 4.22 11.38 -1.51
C PRO A 123 4.32 11.10 -0.01
N ILE A 124 3.96 9.89 0.43
CA ILE A 124 3.96 9.50 1.84
C ILE A 124 5.13 8.59 2.23
N LEU A 125 6.12 8.41 1.36
CA LEU A 125 7.22 7.46 1.55
C LEU A 125 7.98 7.67 2.86
N ARG A 126 8.18 8.94 3.25
CA ARG A 126 8.98 9.34 4.42
C ARG A 126 8.14 9.84 5.59
N MET A 127 6.83 9.61 5.57
CA MET A 127 5.92 10.00 6.65
C MET A 127 5.74 8.87 7.65
N SER A 128 5.64 9.18 8.95
CA SER A 128 5.16 8.22 9.94
C SER A 128 3.67 7.91 9.71
N LYS A 129 3.17 6.81 10.29
CA LYS A 129 1.72 6.51 10.24
C LYS A 129 0.90 7.63 10.86
N ALA A 130 1.38 8.22 11.95
CA ALA A 130 0.77 9.38 12.59
C ALA A 130 0.71 10.60 11.65
N ASP A 131 1.79 10.89 10.92
CA ASP A 131 1.81 12.00 9.95
C ASP A 131 0.85 11.76 8.79
N ILE A 132 0.73 10.50 8.33
CA ILE A 132 -0.25 10.11 7.31
C ILE A 132 -1.67 10.35 7.81
N VAL A 133 -1.98 9.97 9.05
CA VAL A 133 -3.30 10.21 9.66
C VAL A 133 -3.59 11.71 9.76
N ARG A 134 -2.63 12.50 10.27
CA ARG A 134 -2.76 13.98 10.36
C ARG A 134 -2.99 14.61 8.98
N LEU A 135 -2.23 14.18 7.97
CA LEU A 135 -2.39 14.65 6.60
C LEU A 135 -3.77 14.27 6.04
N ALA A 136 -4.21 13.04 6.25
CA ALA A 136 -5.52 12.57 5.81
C ALA A 136 -6.66 13.40 6.43
N LYS A 137 -6.59 13.70 7.72
CA LYS A 137 -7.54 14.58 8.43
C LYS A 137 -7.53 15.99 7.84
N LYS A 138 -6.34 16.56 7.62
CA LYS A 138 -6.19 17.90 7.00
C LYS A 138 -6.81 17.97 5.60
N LEU A 139 -6.73 16.88 4.84
CA LEU A 139 -7.27 16.78 3.48
C LEU A 139 -8.71 16.27 3.44
N ASN A 140 -9.34 16.02 4.58
CA ASN A 140 -10.66 15.39 4.70
C ASN A 140 -10.74 14.07 3.91
N ALA A 141 -9.67 13.27 3.93
CA ALA A 141 -9.68 11.96 3.30
C ALA A 141 -10.62 11.01 4.05
N PRO A 142 -11.38 10.16 3.33
CA PRO A 142 -12.39 9.28 3.93
C PRO A 142 -11.72 8.07 4.59
N LEU A 143 -11.12 8.26 5.77
CA LEU A 143 -10.40 7.23 6.51
C LEU A 143 -11.29 6.04 6.88
N GLU A 144 -12.58 6.27 7.06
CA GLU A 144 -13.60 5.25 7.31
C GLU A 144 -13.81 4.28 6.13
N LEU A 145 -13.44 4.68 4.92
CA LEU A 145 -13.50 3.84 3.72
C LEU A 145 -12.22 3.06 3.47
N THR A 146 -11.18 3.30 4.28
CA THR A 146 -9.87 2.65 4.10
C THR A 146 -9.79 1.34 4.88
N TRP A 147 -8.98 0.41 4.40
CA TRP A 147 -8.78 -0.90 5.02
C TRP A 147 -7.32 -1.32 4.97
N SER A 148 -6.82 -1.87 6.06
CA SER A 148 -5.44 -2.36 6.13
C SER A 148 -5.31 -3.78 6.71
N CYS A 149 -6.35 -4.31 7.36
CA CYS A 149 -6.31 -5.63 7.97
C CYS A 149 -6.02 -6.72 6.94
N TYR A 150 -5.08 -7.61 7.25
CA TYR A 150 -4.70 -8.72 6.37
C TYR A 150 -5.69 -9.89 6.39
N ASN A 151 -6.57 -9.99 7.40
CA ASN A 151 -7.51 -11.09 7.54
C ASN A 151 -8.80 -10.95 6.73
N GLY A 152 -9.04 -9.77 6.09
CA GLY A 152 -10.14 -9.56 5.15
C GLY A 152 -11.56 -9.78 5.68
N ARG A 153 -11.81 -9.58 7.01
CA ARG A 153 -13.11 -9.78 7.66
C ARG A 153 -13.96 -8.50 7.62
N GLU A 154 -15.22 -8.56 8.10
CA GLU A 154 -16.12 -7.39 8.20
C GLU A 154 -15.62 -6.36 9.21
N ALA A 155 -15.01 -6.82 10.31
CA ALA A 155 -14.28 -5.99 11.26
C ALA A 155 -12.79 -6.31 11.20
N ALA A 156 -11.93 -5.34 11.44
CA ALA A 156 -10.50 -5.54 11.48
C ALA A 156 -10.10 -6.36 12.71
N CYS A 157 -9.16 -7.30 12.57
CA CYS A 157 -8.83 -8.23 13.64
C CYS A 157 -8.16 -7.59 14.86
N GLY A 158 -7.52 -6.43 14.72
CA GLY A 158 -6.85 -5.71 15.80
C GLY A 158 -5.43 -6.19 16.13
N HIS A 159 -4.99 -7.37 15.67
CA HIS A 159 -3.73 -8.02 16.10
C HIS A 159 -2.80 -8.45 14.96
N CYS A 160 -3.14 -8.30 13.70
CA CYS A 160 -2.14 -8.43 12.65
C CYS A 160 -1.24 -7.18 12.62
N GLU A 161 0.00 -7.33 12.12
CA GLU A 161 0.97 -6.23 12.08
C GLU A 161 0.40 -4.95 11.45
N SER A 162 -0.39 -5.09 10.39
CA SER A 162 -1.02 -3.93 9.73
C SER A 162 -2.06 -3.23 10.61
N CYS A 163 -2.85 -3.97 11.39
CA CYS A 163 -3.79 -3.38 12.35
C CYS A 163 -3.05 -2.65 13.47
N LEU A 164 -2.02 -3.28 14.05
CA LEU A 164 -1.24 -2.69 15.14
C LEU A 164 -0.54 -1.40 14.72
N LEU A 165 0.10 -1.39 13.54
CA LEU A 165 0.72 -0.18 13.00
C LEU A 165 -0.30 0.91 12.68
N ARG A 166 -1.49 0.54 12.21
CA ARG A 166 -2.58 1.48 11.96
C ARG A 166 -3.09 2.10 13.27
N LEU A 167 -3.43 1.28 14.25
CA LEU A 167 -3.90 1.73 15.57
C LEU A 167 -2.88 2.65 16.25
N LYS A 168 -1.59 2.25 16.27
CA LYS A 168 -0.50 3.09 16.76
C LYS A 168 -0.44 4.44 16.04
N GLY A 169 -0.59 4.46 14.72
CA GLY A 169 -0.59 5.69 13.94
C GLY A 169 -1.74 6.63 14.30
N PHE A 170 -2.95 6.11 14.54
CA PHE A 170 -4.08 6.89 15.02
C PHE A 170 -3.87 7.40 16.43
N GLU A 171 -3.40 6.57 17.37
CA GLU A 171 -3.10 6.93 18.75
C GLU A 171 -2.05 8.06 18.81
N GLU A 172 -0.93 7.93 18.11
CA GLU A 172 0.14 8.94 18.05
C GLU A 172 -0.30 10.24 17.34
N ALA A 173 -1.32 10.16 16.49
CA ALA A 173 -1.95 11.33 15.88
C ALA A 173 -2.94 12.03 16.83
N GLY A 174 -3.32 11.41 17.95
CA GLY A 174 -4.36 11.88 18.85
C GLY A 174 -5.78 11.69 18.31
N GLU A 175 -5.97 10.73 17.41
CA GLU A 175 -7.21 10.47 16.70
C GLU A 175 -7.71 9.04 16.99
N LYS A 176 -9.02 8.83 16.88
CA LYS A 176 -9.61 7.49 16.93
C LYS A 176 -9.77 6.93 15.53
N ASP A 177 -9.36 5.66 15.33
CA ASP A 177 -9.58 4.98 14.06
C ASP A 177 -11.09 4.78 13.80
N PRO A 178 -11.64 5.24 12.68
CA PRO A 178 -13.06 5.15 12.39
C PRO A 178 -13.56 3.77 11.94
N ILE A 179 -12.67 2.80 11.64
CA ILE A 179 -13.11 1.47 11.20
C ILE A 179 -13.47 0.56 12.38
N PRO A 180 -14.35 -0.44 12.18
CA PRO A 180 -14.69 -1.40 13.22
C PRO A 180 -13.57 -2.40 13.46
N TYR A 181 -13.39 -2.82 14.73
CA TYR A 181 -12.48 -3.87 15.16
C TYR A 181 -13.25 -5.00 15.86
N GLU A 182 -12.80 -6.25 15.72
CA GLU A 182 -13.40 -7.44 16.38
C GLU A 182 -13.22 -7.39 17.89
N VAL A 183 -12.09 -6.86 18.34
CA VAL A 183 -11.79 -6.60 19.75
C VAL A 183 -11.66 -5.09 19.87
N SER A 184 -12.41 -4.48 20.80
CA SER A 184 -12.25 -3.04 21.07
C SER A 184 -10.81 -2.79 21.52
N PRO A 185 -10.07 -1.92 20.84
CA PRO A 185 -8.71 -1.56 21.22
C PRO A 185 -8.67 -0.78 22.53
#